data_5936d2a19a29eb302edcd8af6dd2e26a
#
_entry.id   5936d2a19a29eb302edcd8af6dd2e26a
#
_cell.length_a   1.000
_cell.length_b   1.000
_cell.length_c   1.000
_cell.angle_alpha   90.00
_cell.angle_beta   90.00
_cell.angle_gamma   90.00
#
_symmetry.space_group_name_H-M   'P 1'
#
loop_
_entity.id
_entity.type
_entity.pdbx_description
1 polymer ?
#
loop_
_entity_poly.entity_id
_entity_poly.type
_entity_poly.pdbx_seq_one_letter_code
_entity_poly.pdbx_strand_id
1 'polypeptide(L)'
;MDFERTRRKLLNITMEAEEENKPLTDDFKREFWSLIEKVIISLYDKENSFFGQFLIHVKREIRTDIKWPIATKPEMGYFTMVFNPRIILECDLKEVQALLKHEVYHIMMSHYAREKALSRKYSKLAVSIAMDIAINQYIKNLPPYSKRLDYVNLEYNLELKPDMPME
;
A
#
# COMPACT_ATOMS: atom_id res chain seq x y z
N MET A 1 -14.31 6.05 -17.83
CA MET A 1 -12.88 6.49 -17.86
C MET A 1 -12.03 5.24 -17.76
N ASP A 2 -11.17 5.04 -18.73
CA ASP A 2 -10.23 3.91 -18.75
C ASP A 2 -9.15 4.15 -17.70
N PHE A 3 -9.01 3.22 -16.73
CA PHE A 3 -8.02 3.30 -15.66
C PHE A 3 -6.61 3.45 -16.25
N GLU A 4 -6.25 2.59 -17.18
CA GLU A 4 -4.90 2.56 -17.78
C GLU A 4 -4.53 3.86 -18.49
N ARG A 5 -5.47 4.43 -19.23
CA ARG A 5 -5.25 5.70 -19.93
C ARG A 5 -5.01 6.84 -18.93
N THR A 6 -5.84 6.92 -17.89
CA THR A 6 -5.71 7.97 -16.87
C THR A 6 -4.43 7.79 -16.05
N ARG A 7 -4.12 6.56 -15.67
CA ARG A 7 -2.91 6.20 -14.95
C ARG A 7 -1.65 6.65 -15.69
N ARG A 8 -1.54 6.29 -16.98
CA ARG A 8 -0.39 6.68 -17.83
C ARG A 8 -0.25 8.19 -17.98
N LYS A 9 -1.37 8.88 -18.20
CA LYS A 9 -1.37 10.35 -18.26
C LYS A 9 -0.83 10.96 -16.97
N LEU A 10 -1.33 10.52 -15.80
CA LEU A 10 -0.90 11.04 -14.51
C LEU A 10 0.54 10.66 -14.20
N LEU A 11 0.99 9.46 -14.57
CA LEU A 11 2.37 9.04 -14.40
C LEU A 11 3.34 9.97 -15.17
N ASN A 12 3.05 10.29 -16.43
CA ASN A 12 3.87 11.22 -17.21
C ASN A 12 3.96 12.60 -16.53
N ILE A 13 2.85 13.12 -16.01
CA ILE A 13 2.84 14.41 -15.28
C ILE A 13 3.74 14.34 -14.04
N THR A 14 3.74 13.21 -13.31
CA THR A 14 4.63 13.09 -12.14
C THR A 14 6.10 13.05 -12.54
N MET A 15 6.44 12.39 -13.65
CA MET A 15 7.81 12.34 -14.17
C MET A 15 8.30 13.72 -14.59
N GLU A 16 7.49 14.46 -15.36
CA GLU A 16 7.80 15.83 -15.77
C GLU A 16 7.96 16.78 -14.56
N ALA A 17 7.07 16.66 -13.55
CA ALA A 17 7.16 17.46 -12.34
C ALA A 17 8.43 17.16 -11.52
N GLU A 18 8.85 15.89 -11.47
CA GLU A 18 10.07 15.46 -10.81
C GLU A 18 11.32 15.99 -11.55
N GLU A 19 11.39 15.85 -12.88
CA GLU A 19 12.49 16.36 -13.71
C GLU A 19 12.64 17.88 -13.61
N GLU A 20 11.52 18.60 -13.57
CA GLU A 20 11.50 20.07 -13.48
C GLU A 20 11.57 20.60 -12.03
N ASN A 21 11.61 19.70 -11.04
CA ASN A 21 11.54 20.01 -9.62
C ASN A 21 10.35 20.93 -9.25
N LYS A 22 9.19 20.66 -9.86
CA LYS A 22 7.95 21.41 -9.67
C LYS A 22 6.97 20.67 -8.74
N PRO A 23 6.19 21.38 -7.93
CA PRO A 23 5.14 20.74 -7.13
C PRO A 23 4.00 20.22 -8.03
N LEU A 24 3.35 19.15 -7.57
CA LEU A 24 2.14 18.63 -8.21
C LEU A 24 0.99 19.63 -8.08
N THR A 25 0.33 19.92 -9.19
CA THR A 25 -0.77 20.89 -9.26
C THR A 25 -2.04 20.38 -8.58
N ASP A 26 -2.94 21.28 -8.22
CA ASP A 26 -4.23 20.89 -7.62
C ASP A 26 -5.14 20.15 -8.62
N ASP A 27 -5.03 20.44 -9.92
CA ASP A 27 -5.72 19.67 -10.95
C ASP A 27 -5.23 18.23 -11.03
N PHE A 28 -3.91 18.02 -10.95
CA PHE A 28 -3.34 16.70 -10.84
C PHE A 28 -3.86 15.96 -9.60
N LYS A 29 -3.84 16.60 -8.43
CA LYS A 29 -4.31 15.99 -7.18
C LYS A 29 -5.77 15.57 -7.25
N ARG A 30 -6.63 16.41 -7.83
CA ARG A 30 -8.06 16.06 -8.04
C ARG A 30 -8.23 14.85 -8.95
N GLU A 31 -7.52 14.80 -10.07
CA GLU A 31 -7.60 13.70 -11.01
C GLU A 31 -7.01 12.40 -10.41
N PHE A 32 -5.93 12.51 -9.67
CA PHE A 32 -5.32 11.39 -8.93
C PHE A 32 -6.31 10.81 -7.90
N TRP A 33 -6.93 11.64 -7.09
CA TRP A 33 -7.92 11.15 -6.11
C TRP A 33 -9.14 10.55 -6.78
N SER A 34 -9.60 11.11 -7.88
CA SER A 34 -10.69 10.51 -8.68
C SER A 34 -10.31 9.12 -9.21
N LEU A 35 -9.04 8.90 -9.59
CA LEU A 35 -8.54 7.59 -10.00
C LEU A 35 -8.54 6.61 -8.81
N ILE A 36 -7.99 6.99 -7.66
CA ILE A 36 -7.94 6.15 -6.45
C ILE A 36 -9.35 5.81 -5.95
N GLU A 37 -10.29 6.76 -5.96
CA GLU A 37 -11.68 6.51 -5.60
C GLU A 37 -12.34 5.45 -6.49
N LYS A 38 -12.06 5.45 -7.79
CA LYS A 38 -12.56 4.41 -8.71
C LYS A 38 -11.98 3.04 -8.40
N VAL A 39 -10.70 2.98 -8.01
CA VAL A 39 -10.09 1.72 -7.56
C VAL A 39 -10.80 1.23 -6.29
N ILE A 40 -11.06 2.12 -5.32
CA ILE A 40 -11.77 1.77 -4.09
C ILE A 40 -13.19 1.29 -4.41
N ILE A 41 -13.92 1.99 -5.29
CA ILE A 41 -15.26 1.58 -5.72
C ILE A 41 -15.23 0.21 -6.40
N SER A 42 -14.19 -0.09 -7.18
CA SER A 42 -14.05 -1.40 -7.84
C SER A 42 -13.84 -2.56 -6.87
N LEU A 43 -13.55 -2.29 -5.58
CA LEU A 43 -13.51 -3.28 -4.50
C LEU A 43 -14.89 -3.60 -3.91
N TYR A 44 -15.98 -2.95 -4.35
CA TYR A 44 -17.35 -3.27 -3.92
C TYR A 44 -17.93 -4.50 -4.64
N ASP A 45 -17.13 -5.56 -4.74
CA ASP A 45 -17.58 -6.89 -5.16
C ASP A 45 -17.94 -7.77 -3.95
N LYS A 46 -18.44 -8.99 -4.20
CA LYS A 46 -18.86 -9.91 -3.13
C LYS A 46 -17.75 -10.30 -2.16
N GLU A 47 -16.50 -10.37 -2.64
CA GLU A 47 -15.37 -10.84 -1.85
C GLU A 47 -14.62 -9.71 -1.14
N ASN A 48 -14.68 -8.49 -1.70
CA ASN A 48 -13.84 -7.37 -1.27
C ASN A 48 -14.64 -6.18 -0.71
N SER A 49 -15.97 -6.29 -0.59
CA SER A 49 -16.85 -5.18 -0.16
C SER A 49 -16.44 -4.56 1.18
N PHE A 50 -15.92 -5.38 2.11
CA PHE A 50 -15.39 -4.90 3.38
C PHE A 50 -14.25 -3.89 3.17
N PHE A 51 -13.29 -4.20 2.28
CA PHE A 51 -12.16 -3.31 2.01
C PHE A 51 -12.63 -1.98 1.39
N GLY A 52 -13.56 -2.05 0.44
CA GLY A 52 -14.14 -0.85 -0.17
C GLY A 52 -14.83 0.04 0.87
N GLN A 53 -15.66 -0.53 1.73
CA GLN A 53 -16.33 0.20 2.82
C GLN A 53 -15.34 0.80 3.82
N PHE A 54 -14.31 0.06 4.20
CA PHE A 54 -13.28 0.55 5.10
C PHE A 54 -12.53 1.74 4.50
N LEU A 55 -12.04 1.58 3.26
CA LEU A 55 -11.19 2.55 2.58
C LEU A 55 -11.88 3.89 2.28
N ILE A 56 -13.22 3.93 2.13
CA ILE A 56 -13.93 5.17 1.86
C ILE A 56 -13.88 6.14 3.05
N HIS A 57 -13.71 5.61 4.26
CA HIS A 57 -13.65 6.39 5.51
C HIS A 57 -12.23 6.73 5.97
N VAL A 58 -11.20 6.17 5.34
CA VAL A 58 -9.82 6.42 5.71
C VAL A 58 -9.35 7.76 5.16
N LYS A 59 -8.72 8.57 6.02
CA LYS A 59 -8.07 9.82 5.58
C LYS A 59 -6.93 9.50 4.61
N ARG A 60 -6.79 10.32 3.58
CA ARG A 60 -5.80 10.12 2.51
C ARG A 60 -4.98 11.39 2.29
N GLU A 61 -3.68 11.21 2.06
CA GLU A 61 -2.72 12.29 1.87
C GLU A 61 -1.72 11.94 0.76
N ILE A 62 -1.30 12.91 -0.04
CA ILE A 62 -0.20 12.75 -1.01
C ILE A 62 1.12 13.11 -0.32
N ARG A 63 2.10 12.22 -0.45
CA ARG A 63 3.47 12.40 0.03
C ARG A 63 4.45 11.92 -1.04
N THR A 64 5.26 12.80 -1.58
CA THR A 64 6.26 12.48 -2.62
C THR A 64 7.61 12.04 -2.04
N ASP A 65 7.82 12.25 -0.75
CA ASP A 65 9.05 11.93 -0.02
C ASP A 65 9.10 10.50 0.55
N ILE A 66 8.02 9.73 0.49
CA ILE A 66 8.02 8.33 0.89
C ILE A 66 8.53 7.45 -0.26
N LYS A 67 9.25 6.36 0.10
CA LYS A 67 9.84 5.42 -0.87
C LYS A 67 8.90 4.26 -1.25
N TRP A 68 7.69 4.26 -0.73
CA TRP A 68 6.68 3.23 -0.94
C TRP A 68 5.51 3.80 -1.76
N PRO A 69 4.81 2.99 -2.55
CA PRO A 69 3.64 3.45 -3.31
C PRO A 69 2.53 3.95 -2.39
N ILE A 70 2.35 3.28 -1.26
CA ILE A 70 1.37 3.61 -0.22
C ILE A 70 1.94 3.19 1.14
N ALA A 71 1.55 3.87 2.19
CA ALA A 71 1.83 3.50 3.57
C ALA A 71 0.72 4.04 4.48
N THR A 72 0.52 3.40 5.63
CA THR A 72 -0.43 3.87 6.63
C THR A 72 0.28 4.49 7.82
N LYS A 73 -0.17 5.65 8.22
CA LYS A 73 0.31 6.39 9.38
C LYS A 73 -0.75 6.36 10.48
N PRO A 74 -0.45 5.76 11.65
CA PRO A 74 -1.35 5.84 12.80
C PRO A 74 -1.35 7.26 13.37
N GLU A 75 -2.53 7.76 13.65
CA GLU A 75 -2.79 9.04 14.30
C GLU A 75 -3.54 8.83 15.63
N MET A 76 -3.83 9.90 16.38
CA MET A 76 -4.64 9.77 17.59
C MET A 76 -6.11 9.51 17.24
N GLY A 77 -6.50 8.22 17.30
CA GLY A 77 -7.88 7.77 17.09
C GLY A 77 -8.29 7.50 15.63
N TYR A 78 -7.38 7.66 14.66
CA TYR A 78 -7.64 7.34 13.25
C TYR A 78 -6.34 6.95 12.51
N PHE A 79 -6.49 6.54 11.25
CA PHE A 79 -5.38 6.24 10.36
C PHE A 79 -5.40 7.15 9.14
N THR A 80 -4.22 7.55 8.70
CA THR A 80 -4.06 8.28 7.43
C THR A 80 -3.25 7.41 6.47
N MET A 81 -3.80 7.12 5.30
CA MET A 81 -3.06 6.49 4.21
C MET A 81 -2.36 7.56 3.40
N VAL A 82 -1.05 7.41 3.25
CA VAL A 82 -0.20 8.31 2.47
C VAL A 82 0.18 7.64 1.17
N PHE A 83 0.09 8.37 0.07
CA PHE A 83 0.31 7.88 -1.28
C PHE A 83 1.46 8.63 -1.94
N ASN A 84 2.40 7.90 -2.53
CA ASN A 84 3.35 8.49 -3.46
C ASN A 84 2.84 8.29 -4.90
N PRO A 85 2.33 9.33 -5.58
CA PRO A 85 1.77 9.20 -6.91
C PRO A 85 2.78 8.66 -7.93
N ARG A 86 4.05 9.09 -7.82
CA ARG A 86 5.11 8.65 -8.74
C ARG A 86 5.28 7.13 -8.75
N ILE A 87 5.18 6.51 -7.58
CA ILE A 87 5.41 5.07 -7.42
C ILE A 87 4.11 4.27 -7.65
N ILE A 88 2.99 4.69 -7.06
CA ILE A 88 1.74 3.93 -7.17
C ILE A 88 1.17 3.92 -8.59
N LEU A 89 1.43 4.97 -9.39
CA LEU A 89 1.00 5.03 -10.78
C LEU A 89 1.82 4.11 -11.73
N GLU A 90 2.87 3.46 -11.25
CA GLU A 90 3.55 2.37 -11.97
C GLU A 90 2.77 1.05 -11.89
N CYS A 91 1.94 0.88 -10.86
CA CYS A 91 1.14 -0.32 -10.62
C CYS A 91 -0.10 -0.38 -11.53
N ASP A 92 -0.49 -1.57 -11.93
CA ASP A 92 -1.76 -1.81 -12.61
C ASP A 92 -2.96 -1.76 -11.62
N LEU A 93 -4.19 -1.86 -12.16
CA LEU A 93 -5.41 -1.80 -11.33
C LEU A 93 -5.43 -2.87 -10.22
N LYS A 94 -5.03 -4.12 -10.56
CA LYS A 94 -5.05 -5.23 -9.60
C LYS A 94 -3.98 -5.09 -8.53
N GLU A 95 -2.82 -4.58 -8.92
CA GLU A 95 -1.73 -4.27 -7.99
C GLU A 95 -2.11 -3.16 -7.03
N VAL A 96 -2.74 -2.08 -7.50
CA VAL A 96 -3.23 -1.00 -6.62
C VAL A 96 -4.31 -1.52 -5.66
N GLN A 97 -5.25 -2.34 -6.13
CA GLN A 97 -6.23 -3.00 -5.27
C GLN A 97 -5.57 -3.87 -4.19
N ALA A 98 -4.54 -4.64 -4.57
CA ALA A 98 -3.79 -5.49 -3.65
C ALA A 98 -3.03 -4.67 -2.60
N LEU A 99 -2.39 -3.58 -3.00
CA LEU A 99 -1.69 -2.66 -2.08
C LEU A 99 -2.66 -1.99 -1.10
N LEU A 100 -3.85 -1.57 -1.54
CA LEU A 100 -4.87 -1.02 -0.65
C LEU A 100 -5.33 -2.04 0.39
N LYS A 101 -5.55 -3.30 -0.01
CA LYS A 101 -5.89 -4.39 0.92
C LYS A 101 -4.76 -4.64 1.92
N HIS A 102 -3.51 -4.63 1.46
CA HIS A 102 -2.34 -4.80 2.30
C HIS A 102 -2.31 -3.80 3.45
N GLU A 103 -2.53 -2.52 3.17
CA GLU A 103 -2.60 -1.48 4.21
C GLU A 103 -3.76 -1.69 5.20
N VAL A 104 -4.92 -2.11 4.70
CA VAL A 104 -6.07 -2.44 5.58
C VAL A 104 -5.73 -3.62 6.49
N TYR A 105 -5.06 -4.66 5.99
CA TYR A 105 -4.62 -5.78 6.82
C TYR A 105 -3.65 -5.35 7.93
N HIS A 106 -2.72 -4.43 7.65
CA HIS A 106 -1.85 -3.88 8.71
C HIS A 106 -2.65 -3.25 9.86
N ILE A 107 -3.72 -2.53 9.54
CA ILE A 107 -4.63 -1.95 10.54
C ILE A 107 -5.38 -3.04 11.30
N MET A 108 -6.00 -3.99 10.58
CA MET A 108 -6.78 -5.09 11.17
C MET A 108 -5.97 -5.98 12.10
N MET A 109 -4.72 -6.30 11.70
CA MET A 109 -3.81 -7.13 12.48
C MET A 109 -3.12 -6.35 13.61
N SER A 110 -3.46 -5.07 13.79
CA SER A 110 -2.86 -4.19 14.81
C SER A 110 -1.33 -4.11 14.73
N HIS A 111 -0.78 -4.21 13.52
CA HIS A 111 0.68 -4.28 13.30
C HIS A 111 1.40 -3.06 13.86
N TYR A 112 0.83 -1.87 13.76
CA TYR A 112 1.45 -0.63 14.28
C TYR A 112 1.61 -0.62 15.81
N ALA A 113 0.66 -1.23 16.55
CA ALA A 113 0.78 -1.37 18.00
C ALA A 113 1.82 -2.43 18.36
N ARG A 114 1.83 -3.55 17.64
CA ARG A 114 2.75 -4.67 17.84
C ARG A 114 4.17 -4.31 17.43
N GLU A 115 4.36 -3.58 16.34
CA GLU A 115 5.66 -3.09 15.87
C GLU A 115 6.40 -2.33 16.98
N LYS A 116 5.70 -1.42 17.67
CA LYS A 116 6.29 -0.65 18.78
C LYS A 116 6.83 -1.53 19.91
N ALA A 117 6.14 -2.63 20.19
CA ALA A 117 6.57 -3.58 21.22
C ALA A 117 7.75 -4.45 20.74
N LEU A 118 7.66 -4.98 19.52
CA LEU A 118 8.66 -5.90 18.94
C LEU A 118 9.96 -5.19 18.57
N SER A 119 9.91 -3.95 18.08
CA SER A 119 11.12 -3.16 17.74
C SER A 119 12.01 -2.81 18.93
N ARG A 120 11.56 -3.11 20.17
CA ARG A 120 12.42 -3.07 21.36
C ARG A 120 13.34 -4.29 21.50
N LYS A 121 12.98 -5.41 20.87
CA LYS A 121 13.68 -6.70 20.97
C LYS A 121 14.37 -7.10 19.67
N TYR A 122 13.79 -6.72 18.53
CA TYR A 122 14.21 -7.13 17.20
C TYR A 122 14.50 -5.91 16.33
N SER A 123 15.26 -6.11 15.25
CA SER A 123 15.51 -5.03 14.29
C SER A 123 14.21 -4.59 13.60
N LYS A 124 14.06 -3.29 13.34
CA LYS A 124 12.90 -2.76 12.63
C LYS A 124 12.68 -3.42 11.28
N LEU A 125 13.78 -3.75 10.57
CA LEU A 125 13.70 -4.43 9.27
C LEU A 125 13.09 -5.82 9.41
N ALA A 126 13.54 -6.62 10.39
CA ALA A 126 12.99 -7.95 10.63
C ALA A 126 11.51 -7.90 11.00
N VAL A 127 11.11 -6.96 11.87
CA VAL A 127 9.72 -6.75 12.26
C VAL A 127 8.87 -6.36 11.03
N SER A 128 9.34 -5.42 10.20
CA SER A 128 8.64 -5.01 8.98
C SER A 128 8.45 -6.17 8.00
N ILE A 129 9.51 -6.95 7.74
CA ILE A 129 9.42 -8.12 6.86
C ILE A 129 8.44 -9.15 7.43
N ALA A 130 8.48 -9.43 8.73
CA ALA A 130 7.57 -10.38 9.38
C ALA A 130 6.10 -9.93 9.27
N MET A 131 5.83 -8.63 9.44
CA MET A 131 4.50 -8.05 9.25
C MET A 131 4.00 -8.24 7.82
N ASP A 132 4.87 -7.94 6.83
CA ASP A 132 4.51 -8.04 5.41
C ASP A 132 4.23 -9.48 5.01
N ILE A 133 5.10 -10.43 5.33
CA ILE A 133 4.88 -11.84 4.96
C ILE A 133 3.67 -12.45 5.65
N ALA A 134 3.36 -12.05 6.89
CA ALA A 134 2.16 -12.51 7.59
C ALA A 134 0.86 -12.10 6.87
N ILE A 135 0.85 -10.96 6.18
CA ILE A 135 -0.29 -10.45 5.42
C ILE A 135 -0.27 -10.94 3.97
N ASN A 136 0.89 -10.87 3.32
CA ASN A 136 1.02 -11.05 1.86
C ASN A 136 0.61 -12.44 1.38
N GLN A 137 0.63 -13.45 2.28
CA GLN A 137 0.14 -14.80 1.97
C GLN A 137 -1.37 -14.83 1.66
N TYR A 138 -2.15 -13.85 2.12
CA TYR A 138 -3.60 -13.75 1.89
C TYR A 138 -3.98 -12.85 0.71
N ILE A 139 -3.02 -12.18 0.08
CA ILE A 139 -3.28 -11.17 -0.95
C ILE A 139 -2.73 -11.63 -2.30
N LYS A 140 -3.62 -11.72 -3.29
CA LYS A 140 -3.27 -11.99 -4.69
C LYS A 140 -2.92 -10.67 -5.40
N ASN A 141 -2.13 -10.77 -6.47
CA ASN A 141 -1.77 -9.67 -7.38
C ASN A 141 -0.97 -8.54 -6.72
N LEU A 142 -0.24 -8.81 -5.65
CA LEU A 142 0.74 -7.86 -5.14
C LEU A 142 1.86 -7.62 -6.16
N PRO A 143 2.41 -6.40 -6.23
CA PRO A 143 3.55 -6.11 -7.10
C PRO A 143 4.73 -7.08 -6.89
N PRO A 144 5.57 -7.33 -7.92
CA PRO A 144 6.65 -8.33 -7.84
C PRO A 144 7.67 -8.09 -6.73
N TYR A 145 7.86 -6.85 -6.32
CA TYR A 145 8.78 -6.48 -5.24
C TYR A 145 8.25 -6.73 -3.82
N SER A 146 6.99 -7.15 -3.70
CA SER A 146 6.36 -7.42 -2.39
C SER A 146 6.99 -8.65 -1.73
N LYS A 147 7.27 -8.54 -0.42
CA LYS A 147 7.86 -9.62 0.34
C LYS A 147 6.85 -10.77 0.51
N ARG A 148 7.18 -11.94 -0.02
CA ARG A 148 6.37 -13.16 0.05
C ARG A 148 7.09 -14.21 0.87
N LEU A 149 6.33 -15.09 1.50
CA LEU A 149 6.85 -16.12 2.40
C LEU A 149 7.87 -17.04 1.72
N ASP A 150 7.56 -17.54 0.53
CA ASP A 150 8.43 -18.40 -0.28
C ASP A 150 9.75 -17.71 -0.65
N TYR A 151 9.65 -16.44 -1.08
CA TYR A 151 10.81 -15.64 -1.44
C TYR A 151 11.70 -15.36 -0.20
N VAL A 152 11.10 -14.97 0.93
CA VAL A 152 11.84 -14.68 2.16
C VAL A 152 12.50 -15.95 2.71
N ASN A 153 11.81 -17.09 2.66
CA ASN A 153 12.41 -18.38 3.03
C ASN A 153 13.64 -18.69 2.19
N LEU A 154 13.57 -18.47 0.89
CA LEU A 154 14.70 -18.71 -0.02
C LEU A 154 15.84 -17.71 0.20
N GLU A 155 15.53 -16.40 0.30
CA GLU A 155 16.51 -15.32 0.44
C GLU A 155 17.32 -15.43 1.73
N TYR A 156 16.67 -15.82 2.82
CA TYR A 156 17.29 -15.86 4.16
C TYR A 156 17.53 -17.28 4.69
N ASN A 157 17.31 -18.31 3.86
CA ASN A 157 17.44 -19.74 4.24
C ASN A 157 16.64 -20.08 5.50
N LEU A 158 15.36 -19.71 5.51
CA LEU A 158 14.41 -19.93 6.59
C LEU A 158 13.40 -21.03 6.22
N GLU A 159 12.74 -21.60 7.23
CA GLU A 159 11.67 -22.60 7.08
C GLU A 159 10.36 -22.12 7.73
N LEU A 160 10.01 -20.85 7.50
CA LEU A 160 8.77 -20.29 7.99
C LEU A 160 7.58 -20.95 7.30
N LYS A 161 6.57 -21.32 8.07
CA LYS A 161 5.35 -21.97 7.59
C LYS A 161 4.24 -20.94 7.35
N PRO A 162 3.28 -21.24 6.44
CA PRO A 162 2.07 -20.45 6.32
C PRO A 162 1.33 -20.30 7.68
N ASP A 163 0.58 -19.22 7.81
CA ASP A 163 -0.26 -18.92 8.98
C ASP A 163 0.48 -18.77 10.32
N MET A 164 1.80 -18.65 10.28
CA MET A 164 2.56 -18.28 11.50
C MET A 164 2.31 -16.81 11.86
N PRO A 165 2.16 -16.50 13.15
CA PRO A 165 2.13 -15.12 13.61
C PRO A 165 3.47 -14.42 13.34
N MET A 166 3.46 -13.10 13.33
CA MET A 166 4.66 -12.29 13.08
C MET A 166 5.72 -12.32 14.19
N GLU A 167 5.40 -12.86 15.38
CA GLU A 167 6.30 -12.97 16.53
C GLU A 167 7.30 -14.12 16.43
#